data_29d7ab15c6afb0748dd2a66fb8c3a8d8
#
_entry.id   29d7ab15c6afb0748dd2a66fb8c3a8d8
#
_cell.length_a   1.000
_cell.length_b   1.000
_cell.length_c   1.000
_cell.angle_alpha   90.00
_cell.angle_beta   90.00
_cell.angle_gamma   90.00
#
_symmetry.space_group_name_H-M   'P 1'
#
loop_
_entity.id
_entity.type
_entity.pdbx_description
1 polymer ?
#
loop_
_entity_poly.entity_id
_entity_poly.type
_entity_poly.pdbx_seq_one_letter_code
_entity_poly.pdbx_strand_id
1 'polypeptide(L)'
;MNDRLRIGFVGSGFNARFHMLGMKGVRDVDVLGVWSPNAKNAESAAQYARQLDVGETKPYKTITDLVKAAAVDAVWLTGPNHARVENVEEIVAANEKRRTPLKGIACEKPLARNVAEAKHILRLVKKAKIPHGYLEDQCFGPHVEAGRSLIWARGAATTGRPYLARAAEEHSGPHTPWFWKGELQGGGVLNDMMCHSVLVVRHLLTKPGESYNTVAPKRVTGHIASLKWSRPEYAKRLKDTMGSDVDYTTRPSEDFASVTIEFETRDGIAIGEASTSWSFVGAGLRLSAELLGPEYSMQWNSLDSGLRCFFSREVRGKIGEDLVEKQNAEIGMMPVVPNEAATYGYEAEDRHFARVFLGKEKPLLTWEHGVEVVKMLMTAYKSAEEGRTLDFPPDDIDDFKPAVARGAWSPRTG
;
A
#
# COMPACT_ATOMS: atom_id res chain seq x y z
N MET A 1 27.30 -18.95 -10.43
CA MET A 1 26.58 -18.88 -9.15
C MET A 1 25.35 -18.03 -9.39
N ASN A 2 24.15 -18.54 -9.12
CA ASN A 2 22.95 -17.73 -9.19
C ASN A 2 23.08 -16.61 -8.15
N ASP A 3 23.08 -15.36 -8.61
CA ASP A 3 23.22 -14.19 -7.76
C ASP A 3 21.85 -13.91 -7.12
N ARG A 4 21.61 -14.48 -5.92
CA ARG A 4 20.38 -14.29 -5.15
C ARG A 4 20.49 -13.05 -4.28
N LEU A 5 19.45 -12.25 -4.23
CA LEU A 5 19.35 -11.10 -3.33
C LEU A 5 19.03 -11.57 -1.91
N ARG A 6 19.84 -11.16 -0.94
CA ARG A 6 19.67 -11.52 0.47
C ARG A 6 18.97 -10.39 1.21
N ILE A 7 17.73 -10.65 1.67
CA ILE A 7 16.81 -9.63 2.17
C ILE A 7 16.73 -9.64 3.68
N GLY A 8 16.72 -8.46 4.29
CA GLY A 8 16.37 -8.23 5.68
C GLY A 8 15.08 -7.44 5.80
N PHE A 9 14.14 -7.88 6.64
CA PHE A 9 12.91 -7.19 6.93
C PHE A 9 13.03 -6.27 8.14
N VAL A 10 12.63 -5.01 8.01
CA VAL A 10 12.40 -4.07 9.10
C VAL A 10 10.90 -3.96 9.30
N GLY A 11 10.38 -4.74 10.26
CA GLY A 11 8.98 -5.00 10.49
C GLY A 11 8.69 -6.51 10.46
N SER A 12 7.68 -6.95 11.22
CA SER A 12 7.32 -8.37 11.38
C SER A 12 5.81 -8.60 11.37
N GLY A 13 5.05 -7.56 11.01
CA GLY A 13 3.59 -7.57 10.99
C GLY A 13 3.02 -8.36 9.80
N PHE A 14 1.74 -8.14 9.57
CA PHE A 14 0.98 -8.79 8.49
C PHE A 14 1.68 -8.61 7.12
N ASN A 15 1.98 -7.37 6.71
CA ASN A 15 2.60 -7.10 5.41
C ASN A 15 3.96 -7.80 5.23
N ALA A 16 4.81 -7.82 6.28
CA ALA A 16 6.08 -8.56 6.22
C ALA A 16 5.86 -10.04 5.91
N ARG A 17 4.86 -10.65 6.56
CA ARG A 17 4.51 -12.06 6.33
C ARG A 17 3.91 -12.30 4.96
N PHE A 18 3.14 -11.34 4.45
CA PHE A 18 2.53 -11.43 3.13
C PHE A 18 3.58 -11.34 2.02
N HIS A 19 4.57 -10.45 2.15
CA HIS A 19 5.76 -10.45 1.28
C HIS A 19 6.53 -11.77 1.36
N MET A 20 6.79 -12.28 2.56
CA MET A 20 7.47 -13.59 2.71
C MET A 20 6.69 -14.71 2.00
N LEU A 21 5.36 -14.68 2.05
CA LEU A 21 4.51 -15.63 1.31
C LEU A 21 4.66 -15.44 -0.21
N GLY A 22 4.65 -14.22 -0.71
CA GLY A 22 4.89 -13.90 -2.12
C GLY A 22 6.27 -14.36 -2.60
N MET A 23 7.28 -14.24 -1.74
CA MET A 23 8.66 -14.66 -2.06
C MET A 23 8.82 -16.15 -2.33
N LYS A 24 7.86 -17.00 -1.98
CA LYS A 24 7.86 -18.42 -2.44
C LYS A 24 7.88 -18.55 -3.97
N GLY A 25 7.26 -17.61 -4.69
CA GLY A 25 7.27 -17.53 -6.14
C GLY A 25 8.49 -16.82 -6.74
N VAL A 26 9.43 -16.33 -5.93
CA VAL A 26 10.56 -15.54 -6.38
C VAL A 26 11.87 -16.34 -6.25
N ARG A 27 12.48 -16.68 -7.38
CA ARG A 27 13.68 -17.54 -7.41
C ARG A 27 14.97 -16.85 -6.95
N ASP A 28 15.05 -15.54 -7.11
CA ASP A 28 16.30 -14.76 -6.97
C ASP A 28 16.43 -14.12 -5.58
N VAL A 29 15.73 -14.62 -4.54
CA VAL A 29 15.76 -14.07 -3.19
C VAL A 29 16.02 -15.12 -2.12
N ASP A 30 16.64 -14.68 -1.02
CA ASP A 30 16.71 -15.37 0.27
C ASP A 30 16.39 -14.38 1.39
N VAL A 31 15.43 -14.71 2.24
CA VAL A 31 15.12 -13.92 3.45
C VAL A 31 16.07 -14.36 4.56
N LEU A 32 16.99 -13.49 4.98
CA LEU A 32 18.01 -13.84 5.95
C LEU A 32 17.89 -13.16 7.30
N GLY A 33 17.05 -12.12 7.40
CA GLY A 33 16.90 -11.41 8.64
C GLY A 33 15.55 -10.76 8.86
N VAL A 34 15.12 -10.65 10.11
CA VAL A 34 13.94 -9.88 10.52
C VAL A 34 14.31 -9.08 11.77
N TRP A 35 13.92 -7.81 11.77
CA TRP A 35 13.91 -6.99 12.97
C TRP A 35 12.49 -6.54 13.30
N SER A 36 12.19 -6.47 14.60
CA SER A 36 10.98 -5.89 15.16
C SER A 36 11.29 -5.31 16.54
N PRO A 37 10.62 -4.23 16.98
CA PRO A 37 10.79 -3.73 18.35
C PRO A 37 10.40 -4.76 19.42
N ASN A 38 9.56 -5.73 19.06
CA ASN A 38 9.24 -6.87 19.90
C ASN A 38 10.02 -8.11 19.42
N ALA A 39 10.96 -8.59 20.26
CA ALA A 39 11.81 -9.73 19.93
C ALA A 39 11.03 -11.03 19.67
N LYS A 40 9.90 -11.26 20.36
CA LYS A 40 9.03 -12.43 20.10
C LYS A 40 8.40 -12.36 18.72
N ASN A 41 8.01 -11.17 18.27
CA ASN A 41 7.45 -10.98 16.93
C ASN A 41 8.53 -11.17 15.84
N ALA A 42 9.76 -10.71 16.08
CA ALA A 42 10.88 -10.94 15.17
C ALA A 42 11.18 -12.44 15.04
N GLU A 43 11.26 -13.19 16.16
CA GLU A 43 11.47 -14.64 16.14
C GLU A 43 10.32 -15.37 15.43
N SER A 44 9.07 -15.03 15.74
CA SER A 44 7.90 -15.63 15.08
C SER A 44 7.87 -15.38 13.57
N ALA A 45 8.26 -14.19 13.12
CA ALA A 45 8.35 -13.92 11.67
C ALA A 45 9.55 -14.63 11.02
N ALA A 46 10.69 -14.73 11.71
CA ALA A 46 11.81 -15.51 11.23
C ALA A 46 11.48 -17.01 11.11
N GLN A 47 10.76 -17.56 12.10
CA GLN A 47 10.26 -18.94 12.03
C GLN A 47 9.30 -19.14 10.85
N TYR A 48 8.40 -18.19 10.64
CA TYR A 48 7.47 -18.24 9.51
C TYR A 48 8.20 -18.27 8.16
N ALA A 49 9.21 -17.41 7.97
CA ALA A 49 10.02 -17.41 6.74
C ALA A 49 10.74 -18.75 6.52
N ARG A 50 11.29 -19.37 7.58
CA ARG A 50 11.90 -20.71 7.51
C ARG A 50 10.86 -21.80 7.16
N GLN A 51 9.65 -21.72 7.72
CA GLN A 51 8.56 -22.65 7.38
C GLN A 51 8.10 -22.54 5.94
N LEU A 52 8.20 -21.36 5.33
CA LEU A 52 7.92 -21.12 3.91
C LEU A 52 9.06 -21.55 2.99
N ASP A 53 10.21 -21.96 3.53
CA ASP A 53 11.43 -22.31 2.79
C ASP A 53 11.94 -21.14 1.90
N VAL A 54 11.82 -19.90 2.39
CA VAL A 54 12.28 -18.70 1.66
C VAL A 54 13.65 -18.20 2.16
N GLY A 55 14.28 -18.91 3.08
CA GLY A 55 15.65 -18.64 3.54
C GLY A 55 15.90 -18.98 5.02
N GLU A 56 17.19 -19.06 5.39
CA GLU A 56 17.68 -19.31 6.75
C GLU A 56 17.58 -18.04 7.62
N THR A 57 16.37 -17.59 7.84
CA THR A 57 16.04 -16.31 8.47
C THR A 57 16.37 -16.28 9.97
N LYS A 58 17.01 -15.21 10.44
CA LYS A 58 17.34 -14.97 11.84
C LYS A 58 16.70 -13.67 12.36
N PRO A 59 16.27 -13.62 13.63
CA PRO A 59 15.88 -12.38 14.26
C PRO A 59 17.10 -11.54 14.62
N TYR A 60 16.99 -10.22 14.53
CA TYR A 60 18.02 -9.25 14.92
C TYR A 60 17.52 -8.37 16.06
N LYS A 61 18.44 -7.94 16.94
CA LYS A 61 18.10 -7.11 18.11
C LYS A 61 17.88 -5.65 17.76
N THR A 62 18.60 -5.14 16.76
CA THR A 62 18.51 -3.75 16.28
C THR A 62 18.46 -3.71 14.75
N ILE A 63 17.92 -2.63 14.19
CA ILE A 63 18.02 -2.35 12.75
C ILE A 63 19.50 -2.25 12.34
N THR A 64 20.30 -1.61 13.17
CA THR A 64 21.74 -1.48 12.94
C THR A 64 22.42 -2.85 12.80
N ASP A 65 22.10 -3.83 13.65
CA ASP A 65 22.68 -5.18 13.55
C ASP A 65 22.23 -5.89 12.27
N LEU A 66 20.94 -5.77 11.92
CA LEU A 66 20.39 -6.32 10.68
C LEU A 66 21.10 -5.73 9.46
N VAL A 67 21.20 -4.41 9.38
CA VAL A 67 21.81 -3.72 8.25
C VAL A 67 23.31 -4.01 8.17
N LYS A 68 24.04 -4.07 9.27
CA LYS A 68 25.47 -4.37 9.29
C LYS A 68 25.81 -5.84 9.02
N ALA A 69 24.85 -6.75 9.09
CA ALA A 69 25.08 -8.15 8.79
C ALA A 69 25.59 -8.32 7.35
N ALA A 70 26.76 -8.92 7.19
CA ALA A 70 27.35 -9.14 5.85
C ALA A 70 26.50 -10.03 4.96
N ALA A 71 25.58 -10.79 5.55
CA ALA A 71 24.63 -11.63 4.85
C ALA A 71 23.45 -10.89 4.24
N VAL A 72 23.16 -9.62 4.61
CA VAL A 72 22.02 -8.84 4.11
C VAL A 72 22.49 -7.89 3.01
N ASP A 73 21.84 -7.98 1.84
CA ASP A 73 22.11 -7.14 0.67
C ASP A 73 21.14 -5.97 0.54
N ALA A 74 19.88 -6.19 0.89
CA ALA A 74 18.81 -5.21 0.76
C ALA A 74 17.81 -5.29 1.91
N VAL A 75 17.05 -4.22 2.12
CA VAL A 75 16.07 -4.10 3.21
C VAL A 75 14.67 -3.90 2.64
N TRP A 76 13.69 -4.66 3.15
CA TRP A 76 12.24 -4.42 3.01
C TRP A 76 11.74 -3.74 4.26
N LEU A 77 11.31 -2.48 4.13
CA LEU A 77 10.78 -1.67 5.23
C LEU A 77 9.26 -1.78 5.26
N THR A 78 8.76 -2.63 6.16
CA THR A 78 7.33 -3.01 6.29
C THR A 78 6.77 -2.61 7.66
N GLY A 79 7.48 -1.76 8.40
CA GLY A 79 7.05 -1.23 9.68
C GLY A 79 5.94 -0.17 9.55
N PRO A 80 5.29 0.20 10.69
CA PRO A 80 4.19 1.15 10.70
C PRO A 80 4.63 2.57 10.31
N ASN A 81 3.69 3.36 9.79
CA ASN A 81 3.96 4.69 9.23
C ASN A 81 4.64 5.64 10.23
N HIS A 82 4.22 5.62 11.50
CA HIS A 82 4.77 6.50 12.53
C HIS A 82 6.25 6.22 12.89
N ALA A 83 6.74 5.01 12.63
CA ALA A 83 8.12 4.64 12.92
C ALA A 83 9.04 4.74 11.68
N ARG A 84 8.50 5.14 10.54
CA ARG A 84 9.20 5.03 9.27
C ARG A 84 10.39 5.97 9.14
N VAL A 85 10.25 7.20 9.62
CA VAL A 85 11.33 8.20 9.57
C VAL A 85 12.54 7.72 10.37
N GLU A 86 12.33 7.37 11.64
CA GLU A 86 13.39 6.88 12.53
C GLU A 86 14.04 5.60 12.00
N ASN A 87 13.23 4.68 11.45
CA ASN A 87 13.75 3.45 10.86
C ASN A 87 14.66 3.73 9.65
N VAL A 88 14.28 4.68 8.78
CA VAL A 88 15.11 5.07 7.62
C VAL A 88 16.39 5.76 8.07
N GLU A 89 16.32 6.65 9.06
CA GLU A 89 17.50 7.31 9.65
C GLU A 89 18.49 6.28 10.20
N GLU A 90 18.02 5.28 10.96
CA GLU A 90 18.87 4.21 11.48
C GLU A 90 19.46 3.33 10.36
N ILE A 91 18.66 2.95 9.34
CA ILE A 91 19.14 2.18 8.19
C ILE A 91 20.26 2.94 7.47
N VAL A 92 20.05 4.22 7.17
CA VAL A 92 21.05 5.06 6.46
C VAL A 92 22.33 5.19 7.28
N ALA A 93 22.22 5.51 8.57
CA ALA A 93 23.38 5.63 9.47
C ALA A 93 24.15 4.30 9.63
N ALA A 94 23.43 3.17 9.64
CA ALA A 94 24.06 1.85 9.68
C ALA A 94 24.75 1.49 8.35
N ASN A 95 24.12 1.88 7.21
CA ASN A 95 24.68 1.64 5.88
C ASN A 95 25.98 2.40 5.63
N GLU A 96 26.13 3.63 6.14
CA GLU A 96 27.37 4.41 6.04
C GLU A 96 28.57 3.69 6.69
N LYS A 97 28.32 2.81 7.66
CA LYS A 97 29.34 2.04 8.39
C LYS A 97 29.62 0.66 7.77
N ARG A 98 28.99 0.33 6.64
CA ARG A 98 29.20 -0.93 5.93
C ARG A 98 30.43 -0.85 5.02
N ARG A 99 31.15 -1.96 4.93
CA ARG A 99 32.22 -2.12 3.91
C ARG A 99 31.63 -2.18 2.49
N THR A 100 30.51 -2.86 2.33
CA THR A 100 29.75 -2.94 1.07
C THR A 100 28.38 -2.34 1.32
N PRO A 101 28.02 -1.22 0.65
CA PRO A 101 26.70 -0.60 0.81
C PRO A 101 25.55 -1.56 0.47
N LEU A 102 24.36 -1.27 1.01
CA LEU A 102 23.14 -1.97 0.61
C LEU A 102 22.92 -1.83 -0.89
N LYS A 103 22.48 -2.90 -1.53
CA LYS A 103 22.04 -2.92 -2.94
C LYS A 103 20.70 -2.22 -3.14
N GLY A 104 19.90 -2.08 -2.08
CA GLY A 104 18.64 -1.34 -2.13
C GLY A 104 17.86 -1.34 -0.83
N ILE A 105 16.85 -0.46 -0.81
CA ILE A 105 15.81 -0.38 0.21
C ILE A 105 14.44 -0.30 -0.47
N ALA A 106 13.57 -1.25 -0.22
CA ALA A 106 12.17 -1.22 -0.63
C ALA A 106 11.30 -0.78 0.56
N CYS A 107 10.36 0.13 0.34
CA CYS A 107 9.52 0.67 1.39
C CYS A 107 8.03 0.50 1.06
N GLU A 108 7.30 -0.07 2.00
CA GLU A 108 5.86 -0.21 1.96
C GLU A 108 5.13 1.14 1.89
N LYS A 109 3.98 1.09 1.24
CA LYS A 109 3.03 2.20 1.13
C LYS A 109 2.31 2.50 2.48
N PRO A 110 1.78 3.71 2.66
CA PRO A 110 2.21 4.93 2.00
C PRO A 110 3.66 5.24 2.38
N LEU A 111 4.38 5.99 1.56
CA LEU A 111 5.81 6.25 1.81
C LEU A 111 6.05 6.92 3.17
N ALA A 112 5.14 7.79 3.60
CA ALA A 112 5.16 8.47 4.90
C ALA A 112 3.77 9.02 5.26
N ARG A 113 3.61 9.58 6.47
CA ARG A 113 2.34 10.15 6.95
C ARG A 113 1.98 11.49 6.30
N ASN A 114 2.96 12.23 5.80
CA ASN A 114 2.80 13.55 5.18
C ASN A 114 3.96 13.85 4.23
N VAL A 115 3.87 14.95 3.49
CA VAL A 115 4.86 15.31 2.46
C VAL A 115 6.22 15.65 3.06
N ALA A 116 6.27 16.35 4.19
CA ALA A 116 7.54 16.70 4.85
C ALA A 116 8.36 15.45 5.22
N GLU A 117 7.70 14.44 5.84
CA GLU A 117 8.33 13.15 6.17
C GLU A 117 8.80 12.41 4.91
N ALA A 118 7.93 12.31 3.88
CA ALA A 118 8.27 11.63 2.63
C ALA A 118 9.48 12.27 1.93
N LYS A 119 9.52 13.59 1.83
CA LYS A 119 10.67 14.32 1.29
C LYS A 119 11.93 14.15 2.15
N HIS A 120 11.78 14.10 3.48
CA HIS A 120 12.90 13.92 4.39
C HIS A 120 13.58 12.57 4.14
N ILE A 121 12.84 11.47 4.20
CA ILE A 121 13.42 10.13 4.00
C ILE A 121 13.98 9.94 2.59
N LEU A 122 13.34 10.52 1.56
CA LEU A 122 13.88 10.51 0.20
C LEU A 122 15.23 11.23 0.12
N ARG A 123 15.38 12.40 0.77
CA ARG A 123 16.67 13.11 0.81
C ARG A 123 17.77 12.27 1.48
N LEU A 124 17.45 11.55 2.55
CA LEU A 124 18.40 10.69 3.27
C LEU A 124 18.94 9.56 2.36
N VAL A 125 18.06 8.81 1.72
CA VAL A 125 18.48 7.69 0.85
C VAL A 125 19.22 8.16 -0.40
N LYS A 126 18.80 9.31 -0.96
CA LYS A 126 19.52 9.93 -2.10
C LYS A 126 20.93 10.40 -1.71
N LYS A 127 21.07 11.05 -0.55
CA LYS A 127 22.38 11.47 -0.02
C LYS A 127 23.30 10.26 0.23
N ALA A 128 22.73 9.18 0.77
CA ALA A 128 23.45 7.93 1.01
C ALA A 128 23.67 7.09 -0.27
N LYS A 129 23.12 7.51 -1.41
CA LYS A 129 23.17 6.81 -2.71
C LYS A 129 22.67 5.37 -2.64
N ILE A 130 21.67 5.10 -1.80
CA ILE A 130 21.02 3.79 -1.72
C ILE A 130 19.96 3.69 -2.80
N PRO A 131 20.01 2.69 -3.71
CA PRO A 131 18.91 2.40 -4.63
C PRO A 131 17.62 2.14 -3.84
N HIS A 132 16.48 2.66 -4.34
CA HIS A 132 15.23 2.57 -3.59
C HIS A 132 14.04 2.21 -4.47
N GLY A 133 13.13 1.42 -3.91
CA GLY A 133 11.87 0.99 -4.50
C GLY A 133 10.69 1.37 -3.61
N TYR A 134 9.60 1.84 -4.22
CA TYR A 134 8.32 2.08 -3.55
C TYR A 134 7.41 0.88 -3.80
N LEU A 135 7.05 0.20 -2.73
CA LEU A 135 6.21 -0.98 -2.78
C LEU A 135 4.74 -0.55 -2.95
N GLU A 136 4.15 -1.01 -4.05
CA GLU A 136 2.76 -0.76 -4.43
C GLU A 136 2.25 -1.96 -5.25
N ASP A 137 1.93 -3.01 -4.53
CA ASP A 137 1.60 -4.33 -5.04
C ASP A 137 0.51 -4.32 -6.13
N GLN A 138 -0.51 -3.48 -6.01
CA GLN A 138 -1.64 -3.46 -6.93
C GLN A 138 -1.25 -3.03 -8.36
N CYS A 139 -0.18 -2.24 -8.53
CA CYS A 139 0.37 -1.94 -9.85
C CYS A 139 1.05 -3.17 -10.50
N PHE A 140 1.40 -4.19 -9.71
CA PHE A 140 1.97 -5.45 -10.18
C PHE A 140 0.95 -6.58 -10.23
N GLY A 141 -0.29 -6.32 -9.85
CA GLY A 141 -1.38 -7.28 -9.90
C GLY A 141 -1.55 -7.87 -11.31
N PRO A 142 -1.55 -9.20 -11.48
CA PRO A 142 -1.53 -9.83 -12.80
C PRO A 142 -2.74 -9.44 -13.67
N HIS A 143 -3.90 -9.21 -13.06
CA HIS A 143 -5.11 -8.77 -13.78
C HIS A 143 -5.00 -7.31 -14.23
N VAL A 144 -4.44 -6.44 -13.38
CA VAL A 144 -4.21 -5.02 -13.69
C VAL A 144 -3.22 -4.90 -14.84
N GLU A 145 -2.08 -5.58 -14.76
CA GLU A 145 -1.04 -5.53 -15.79
C GLU A 145 -1.46 -6.20 -17.10
N ALA A 146 -2.15 -7.33 -17.05
CA ALA A 146 -2.64 -8.00 -18.25
C ALA A 146 -3.69 -7.15 -18.98
N GLY A 147 -4.65 -6.59 -18.23
CA GLY A 147 -5.68 -5.72 -18.79
C GLY A 147 -5.10 -4.43 -19.37
N ARG A 148 -4.24 -3.76 -18.61
CA ARG A 148 -3.51 -2.56 -19.08
C ARG A 148 -2.72 -2.84 -20.35
N SER A 149 -1.93 -3.89 -20.38
CA SER A 149 -1.13 -4.25 -21.55
C SER A 149 -2.00 -4.52 -22.77
N LEU A 150 -3.10 -5.26 -22.61
CA LEU A 150 -4.02 -5.56 -23.71
C LEU A 150 -4.71 -4.30 -24.26
N ILE A 151 -5.20 -3.43 -23.39
CA ILE A 151 -5.84 -2.16 -23.77
C ILE A 151 -4.87 -1.29 -24.55
N TRP A 152 -3.66 -1.09 -24.05
CA TRP A 152 -2.67 -0.24 -24.71
C TRP A 152 -2.14 -0.82 -26.02
N ALA A 153 -2.00 -2.15 -26.11
CA ALA A 153 -1.52 -2.80 -27.33
C ALA A 153 -2.55 -2.84 -28.48
N ARG A 154 -3.85 -2.88 -28.15
CA ARG A 154 -4.92 -3.01 -29.16
C ARG A 154 -5.81 -1.78 -29.23
N GLY A 155 -6.56 -1.48 -28.15
CA GLY A 155 -7.55 -0.40 -28.13
C GLY A 155 -6.89 0.97 -28.35
N ALA A 156 -5.98 1.35 -27.49
CA ALA A 156 -5.32 2.65 -27.53
C ALA A 156 -4.45 2.85 -28.77
N ALA A 157 -3.90 1.79 -29.33
CA ALA A 157 -3.12 1.85 -30.57
C ALA A 157 -3.95 2.20 -31.81
N THR A 158 -5.27 1.96 -31.77
CA THR A 158 -6.18 2.16 -32.90
C THR A 158 -7.11 3.36 -32.74
N THR A 159 -7.63 3.61 -31.55
CA THR A 159 -8.71 4.59 -31.34
C THR A 159 -8.36 5.72 -30.38
N GLY A 160 -7.12 5.76 -29.87
CA GLY A 160 -6.64 6.80 -28.96
C GLY A 160 -6.51 6.35 -27.50
N ARG A 161 -5.86 7.19 -26.70
CA ARG A 161 -5.56 6.91 -25.29
C ARG A 161 -6.81 6.67 -24.44
N PRO A 162 -6.70 5.89 -23.35
CA PRO A 162 -7.75 5.87 -22.34
C PRO A 162 -7.87 7.26 -21.69
N TYR A 163 -9.10 7.62 -21.36
CA TYR A 163 -9.45 8.93 -20.80
C TYR A 163 -10.07 8.86 -19.40
N LEU A 164 -10.46 7.67 -18.94
CA LEU A 164 -11.02 7.46 -17.61
C LEU A 164 -10.52 6.15 -17.01
N ALA A 165 -9.99 6.23 -15.80
CA ALA A 165 -9.66 5.08 -14.97
C ALA A 165 -10.36 5.17 -13.63
N ARG A 166 -10.80 4.02 -13.08
CA ARG A 166 -11.37 3.88 -11.75
C ARG A 166 -10.63 2.81 -10.99
N ALA A 167 -10.44 3.02 -9.68
CA ALA A 167 -9.91 2.00 -8.79
C ALA A 167 -10.53 2.14 -7.40
N ALA A 168 -10.73 1.01 -6.73
CA ALA A 168 -11.20 0.99 -5.36
C ALA A 168 -10.53 -0.10 -4.56
N GLU A 169 -10.31 0.19 -3.26
CA GLU A 169 -9.93 -0.78 -2.26
C GLU A 169 -10.85 -0.66 -1.05
N GLU A 170 -11.48 -1.76 -0.67
CA GLU A 170 -12.50 -1.76 0.37
C GLU A 170 -12.45 -3.04 1.21
N HIS A 171 -12.49 -2.88 2.53
CA HIS A 171 -12.60 -3.97 3.50
C HIS A 171 -13.28 -3.50 4.80
N SER A 172 -13.42 -4.39 5.78
CA SER A 172 -14.15 -4.12 7.03
C SER A 172 -13.35 -3.36 8.10
N GLY A 173 -12.18 -2.88 7.77
CA GLY A 173 -11.27 -2.16 8.67
C GLY A 173 -10.02 -2.96 9.04
N PRO A 174 -8.94 -2.28 9.46
CA PRO A 174 -7.67 -2.90 9.80
C PRO A 174 -7.71 -3.64 11.14
N HIS A 175 -6.82 -4.63 11.30
CA HIS A 175 -6.78 -5.52 12.46
C HIS A 175 -5.84 -5.06 13.57
N THR A 176 -5.12 -3.96 13.37
CA THR A 176 -4.11 -3.48 14.32
C THR A 176 -4.50 -2.09 14.84
N PRO A 177 -4.44 -1.83 16.17
CA PRO A 177 -4.92 -0.59 16.77
C PRO A 177 -4.32 0.70 16.22
N TRP A 178 -3.05 0.71 15.82
CA TRP A 178 -2.37 1.92 15.36
C TRP A 178 -2.95 2.49 14.06
N PHE A 179 -3.53 1.66 13.19
CA PHE A 179 -4.19 2.13 11.97
C PHE A 179 -5.39 3.06 12.26
N TRP A 180 -6.10 2.77 13.35
CA TRP A 180 -7.28 3.52 13.77
C TRP A 180 -6.95 4.88 14.42
N LYS A 181 -5.67 5.16 14.65
CA LYS A 181 -5.20 6.41 15.26
C LYS A 181 -4.62 7.33 14.21
N GLY A 182 -5.34 8.41 13.88
CA GLY A 182 -4.97 9.33 12.83
C GLY A 182 -3.56 9.91 12.98
N GLU A 183 -3.10 10.17 14.21
CA GLU A 183 -1.75 10.67 14.49
C GLU A 183 -0.64 9.66 14.17
N LEU A 184 -0.91 8.36 14.30
CA LEU A 184 0.05 7.29 14.00
C LEU A 184 0.02 6.91 12.53
N GLN A 185 -1.19 6.86 11.95
CA GLN A 185 -1.40 6.51 10.55
C GLN A 185 -1.08 7.67 9.59
N GLY A 186 -1.28 8.91 10.03
CA GLY A 186 -1.21 10.12 9.20
C GLY A 186 -2.57 10.54 8.62
N GLY A 187 -3.65 9.90 9.06
CA GLY A 187 -5.03 10.04 8.64
C GLY A 187 -5.82 8.79 8.95
N GLY A 188 -6.92 8.55 8.26
CA GLY A 188 -7.69 7.30 8.31
C GLY A 188 -7.54 6.48 7.03
N VAL A 189 -8.68 6.02 6.48
CA VAL A 189 -8.69 5.16 5.29
C VAL A 189 -8.07 5.81 4.06
N LEU A 190 -8.16 7.14 3.92
CA LEU A 190 -7.56 7.85 2.80
C LEU A 190 -6.03 7.70 2.81
N ASN A 191 -5.38 7.87 3.95
CA ASN A 191 -3.93 7.71 4.00
C ASN A 191 -3.49 6.24 3.93
N ASP A 192 -4.31 5.30 4.42
CA ASP A 192 -3.99 3.87 4.41
C ASP A 192 -4.10 3.24 3.02
N MET A 193 -5.24 3.43 2.36
CA MET A 193 -5.63 2.64 1.20
C MET A 193 -5.72 3.46 -0.10
N MET A 194 -6.00 4.76 -0.02
CA MET A 194 -6.12 5.59 -1.22
C MET A 194 -4.80 5.70 -1.99
N CYS A 195 -3.65 5.48 -1.34
CA CYS A 195 -2.35 5.43 -2.00
C CYS A 195 -2.32 4.39 -3.13
N HIS A 196 -2.93 3.22 -2.94
CA HIS A 196 -3.13 2.22 -3.97
C HIS A 196 -3.99 2.76 -5.11
N SER A 197 -5.21 3.16 -4.77
CA SER A 197 -6.22 3.52 -5.79
C SER A 197 -5.78 4.70 -6.66
N VAL A 198 -5.16 5.75 -6.10
CA VAL A 198 -4.68 6.90 -6.90
C VAL A 198 -3.49 6.53 -7.80
N LEU A 199 -2.63 5.61 -7.35
CA LEU A 199 -1.52 5.18 -8.18
C LEU A 199 -1.97 4.19 -9.26
N VAL A 200 -2.90 3.28 -8.95
CA VAL A 200 -3.48 2.35 -9.92
C VAL A 200 -4.19 3.10 -11.06
N VAL A 201 -5.01 4.11 -10.78
CA VAL A 201 -5.66 4.90 -11.85
C VAL A 201 -4.63 5.59 -12.73
N ARG A 202 -3.58 6.17 -12.15
CA ARG A 202 -2.50 6.77 -12.92
C ARG A 202 -1.71 5.74 -13.72
N HIS A 203 -1.43 4.58 -13.14
CA HIS A 203 -0.74 3.48 -13.79
C HIS A 203 -1.50 2.96 -15.02
N LEU A 204 -2.81 2.77 -14.90
CA LEU A 204 -3.68 2.37 -16.01
C LEU A 204 -3.68 3.40 -17.15
N LEU A 205 -3.73 4.70 -16.82
CA LEU A 205 -3.69 5.80 -17.78
C LEU A 205 -2.30 6.00 -18.42
N THR A 206 -1.24 5.47 -17.80
CA THR A 206 0.14 5.55 -18.33
C THR A 206 0.43 4.39 -19.25
N LYS A 207 0.90 4.68 -20.48
CA LYS A 207 1.26 3.63 -21.45
C LYS A 207 2.42 2.78 -20.88
N PRO A 208 2.37 1.44 -21.05
CA PRO A 208 3.50 0.58 -20.69
C PRO A 208 4.83 1.08 -21.28
N GLY A 209 5.84 1.21 -20.40
CA GLY A 209 7.17 1.70 -20.78
C GLY A 209 7.33 3.23 -20.83
N GLU A 210 6.24 4.01 -20.71
CA GLU A 210 6.32 5.47 -20.57
C GLU A 210 6.50 5.87 -19.09
N SER A 211 7.08 7.05 -18.86
CA SER A 211 7.17 7.66 -17.54
C SER A 211 5.80 8.10 -17.04
N TYR A 212 5.56 7.98 -15.73
CA TYR A 212 4.36 8.53 -15.07
C TYR A 212 4.20 10.05 -15.28
N ASN A 213 5.28 10.75 -15.59
CA ASN A 213 5.21 12.20 -15.92
C ASN A 213 4.39 12.49 -17.18
N THR A 214 4.11 11.49 -18.03
CA THR A 214 3.23 11.65 -19.20
C THR A 214 1.74 11.71 -18.82
N VAL A 215 1.42 11.45 -17.55
CA VAL A 215 0.09 11.55 -16.94
C VAL A 215 0.24 12.37 -15.66
N ALA A 216 0.28 13.68 -15.81
CA ALA A 216 0.59 14.63 -14.74
C ALA A 216 -0.68 15.07 -14.00
N PRO A 217 -0.79 14.88 -12.67
CA PRO A 217 -1.94 15.36 -11.92
C PRO A 217 -1.98 16.91 -11.96
N LYS A 218 -3.18 17.48 -12.15
CA LYS A 218 -3.41 18.93 -12.26
C LYS A 218 -4.40 19.45 -11.25
N ARG A 219 -5.47 18.71 -10.97
CA ARG A 219 -6.50 19.11 -10.02
C ARG A 219 -6.97 17.91 -9.24
N VAL A 220 -7.25 18.11 -7.97
CA VAL A 220 -7.70 17.05 -7.04
C VAL A 220 -8.95 17.51 -6.31
N THR A 221 -9.97 16.66 -6.30
CA THR A 221 -11.16 16.79 -5.48
C THR A 221 -11.23 15.60 -4.53
N GLY A 222 -11.32 15.86 -3.23
CA GLY A 222 -11.39 14.84 -2.20
C GLY A 222 -12.66 14.96 -1.36
N HIS A 223 -13.20 13.81 -0.95
CA HIS A 223 -14.26 13.70 0.06
C HIS A 223 -13.86 12.67 1.10
N ILE A 224 -14.09 12.97 2.37
CA ILE A 224 -13.91 12.05 3.49
C ILE A 224 -15.17 12.00 4.35
N ALA A 225 -15.47 10.84 4.89
CA ALA A 225 -16.63 10.65 5.76
C ALA A 225 -16.37 9.56 6.81
N SER A 226 -17.11 9.59 7.91
CA SER A 226 -17.26 8.45 8.79
C SER A 226 -18.68 7.90 8.63
N LEU A 227 -18.80 6.75 7.98
CA LEU A 227 -20.08 6.14 7.61
C LEU A 227 -20.55 5.12 8.63
N LYS A 228 -19.60 4.41 9.27
CA LYS A 228 -19.89 3.30 10.17
C LYS A 228 -19.26 3.46 11.54
N TRP A 229 -17.94 3.63 11.61
CA TRP A 229 -17.19 3.39 12.84
C TRP A 229 -17.31 4.49 13.90
N SER A 230 -17.85 5.68 13.56
CA SER A 230 -18.21 6.73 14.53
C SER A 230 -19.65 6.59 15.10
N ARG A 231 -20.47 5.66 14.58
CA ARG A 231 -21.78 5.37 15.16
C ARG A 231 -21.60 4.74 16.55
N PRO A 232 -22.41 5.11 17.56
CA PRO A 232 -22.16 4.74 18.96
C PRO A 232 -21.89 3.25 19.20
N GLU A 233 -22.70 2.39 18.60
CA GLU A 233 -22.56 0.93 18.71
C GLU A 233 -21.26 0.39 18.11
N TYR A 234 -20.86 0.93 16.94
CA TYR A 234 -19.62 0.52 16.26
C TYR A 234 -18.39 1.14 16.90
N ALA A 235 -18.46 2.38 17.36
CA ALA A 235 -17.39 3.02 18.13
C ALA A 235 -17.10 2.27 19.43
N LYS A 236 -18.17 1.83 20.14
CA LYS A 236 -18.03 0.98 21.32
C LYS A 236 -17.36 -0.37 20.96
N ARG A 237 -17.85 -1.05 19.92
CA ARG A 237 -17.28 -2.31 19.46
C ARG A 237 -15.80 -2.16 19.08
N LEU A 238 -15.45 -1.09 18.36
CA LEU A 238 -14.08 -0.78 17.98
C LEU A 238 -13.18 -0.62 19.20
N LYS A 239 -13.62 0.16 20.20
CA LYS A 239 -12.92 0.37 21.47
C LYS A 239 -12.72 -0.94 22.24
N ASP A 240 -13.74 -1.79 22.29
CA ASP A 240 -13.71 -3.09 22.99
C ASP A 240 -12.72 -4.06 22.31
N THR A 241 -12.57 -4.00 20.97
CA THR A 241 -11.71 -4.92 20.20
C THR A 241 -10.30 -4.41 19.97
N MET A 242 -10.10 -3.11 19.81
CA MET A 242 -8.81 -2.50 19.47
C MET A 242 -8.10 -1.87 20.68
N GLY A 243 -8.78 -1.74 21.81
CA GLY A 243 -8.23 -1.15 23.03
C GLY A 243 -8.82 0.21 23.37
N SER A 244 -8.74 0.57 24.64
CA SER A 244 -9.39 1.77 25.20
C SER A 244 -8.89 3.10 24.64
N ASP A 245 -7.74 3.11 24.01
CA ASP A 245 -7.09 4.25 23.37
C ASP A 245 -7.51 4.44 21.89
N VAL A 246 -8.33 3.53 21.34
CA VAL A 246 -9.02 3.70 20.04
C VAL A 246 -10.47 4.12 20.34
N ASP A 247 -10.72 5.44 20.39
CA ASP A 247 -12.01 6.00 20.77
C ASP A 247 -12.59 6.93 19.70
N TYR A 248 -13.40 6.38 18.83
CA TYR A 248 -14.06 7.11 17.73
C TYR A 248 -15.24 8.00 18.17
N THR A 249 -15.59 8.00 19.45
CA THR A 249 -16.53 8.98 20.00
C THR A 249 -15.87 10.35 20.24
N THR A 250 -14.56 10.36 20.46
CA THR A 250 -13.79 11.58 20.78
C THR A 250 -12.75 11.93 19.72
N ARG A 251 -12.17 10.93 19.05
CA ARG A 251 -11.14 11.09 18.02
C ARG A 251 -11.38 10.16 16.82
N PRO A 252 -12.43 10.40 16.04
CA PRO A 252 -12.71 9.59 14.86
C PRO A 252 -11.67 9.86 13.76
N SER A 253 -11.37 8.79 12.99
CA SER A 253 -10.79 8.93 11.67
C SER A 253 -11.88 8.65 10.62
N GLU A 254 -11.67 9.11 9.40
CA GLU A 254 -12.57 8.77 8.31
C GLU A 254 -12.45 7.29 7.95
N ASP A 255 -13.58 6.66 7.67
CA ASP A 255 -13.69 5.27 7.26
C ASP A 255 -14.17 5.11 5.81
N PHE A 256 -14.35 6.24 5.13
CA PHE A 256 -14.62 6.33 3.70
C PHE A 256 -13.93 7.55 3.10
N ALA A 257 -13.36 7.37 1.90
CA ALA A 257 -12.84 8.46 1.09
C ALA A 257 -13.10 8.20 -0.40
N SER A 258 -13.33 9.29 -1.14
CA SER A 258 -13.35 9.31 -2.59
C SER A 258 -12.52 10.47 -3.11
N VAL A 259 -11.81 10.25 -4.22
CA VAL A 259 -10.90 11.23 -4.83
C VAL A 259 -11.10 11.21 -6.34
N THR A 260 -11.27 12.39 -6.93
CA THR A 260 -11.19 12.57 -8.38
C THR A 260 -9.95 13.38 -8.71
N ILE A 261 -9.14 12.91 -9.67
CA ILE A 261 -7.95 13.59 -10.14
C ILE A 261 -8.08 13.87 -11.63
N GLU A 262 -7.90 15.12 -12.01
CA GLU A 262 -7.70 15.51 -13.41
C GLU A 262 -6.21 15.38 -13.73
N PHE A 263 -5.89 14.56 -14.72
CA PHE A 263 -4.54 14.40 -15.24
C PHE A 263 -4.40 15.08 -16.60
N GLU A 264 -3.31 15.82 -16.78
CA GLU A 264 -2.91 16.28 -18.10
C GLU A 264 -2.12 15.19 -18.80
N THR A 265 -2.47 14.93 -20.05
CA THR A 265 -1.75 14.05 -20.96
C THR A 265 -1.46 14.79 -22.25
N ARG A 266 -0.62 14.23 -23.12
CA ARG A 266 -0.36 14.82 -24.45
C ARG A 266 -1.61 14.96 -25.33
N ASP A 267 -2.65 14.15 -25.05
CA ASP A 267 -3.88 14.10 -25.85
C ASP A 267 -5.07 14.83 -25.16
N GLY A 268 -4.79 15.58 -24.07
CA GLY A 268 -5.80 16.32 -23.31
C GLY A 268 -5.95 15.81 -21.87
N ILE A 269 -7.11 16.06 -21.29
CA ILE A 269 -7.43 15.68 -19.92
C ILE A 269 -7.87 14.21 -19.85
N ALA A 270 -7.35 13.50 -18.85
CA ALA A 270 -7.85 12.20 -18.44
C ALA A 270 -8.30 12.27 -16.95
N ILE A 271 -9.29 11.47 -16.58
CA ILE A 271 -9.86 11.45 -15.24
C ILE A 271 -9.50 10.16 -14.53
N GLY A 272 -9.04 10.28 -13.28
CA GLY A 272 -8.92 9.19 -12.33
C GLY A 272 -9.95 9.33 -11.22
N GLU A 273 -10.76 8.30 -11.01
CA GLU A 273 -11.70 8.21 -9.89
C GLU A 273 -11.25 7.09 -8.96
N ALA A 274 -11.02 7.43 -7.70
CA ALA A 274 -10.53 6.51 -6.69
C ALA A 274 -11.42 6.52 -5.45
N SER A 275 -11.67 5.35 -4.86
CA SER A 275 -12.42 5.26 -3.60
C SER A 275 -11.83 4.20 -2.67
N THR A 276 -12.02 4.42 -1.36
CA THR A 276 -11.57 3.49 -0.32
C THR A 276 -12.53 3.46 0.85
N SER A 277 -12.67 2.31 1.49
CA SER A 277 -13.58 2.18 2.64
C SER A 277 -13.15 1.12 3.65
N TRP A 278 -13.17 1.48 4.94
CA TRP A 278 -13.15 0.53 6.05
C TRP A 278 -14.57 0.15 6.51
N SER A 279 -15.59 0.65 5.84
CA SER A 279 -17.00 0.38 6.14
C SER A 279 -17.60 -0.70 5.27
N PHE A 280 -16.82 -1.29 4.35
CA PHE A 280 -17.28 -2.34 3.46
C PHE A 280 -17.71 -3.57 4.25
N VAL A 281 -18.84 -4.14 3.85
CA VAL A 281 -19.38 -5.37 4.42
C VAL A 281 -19.49 -6.41 3.31
N GLY A 282 -18.58 -7.35 3.32
CA GLY A 282 -18.50 -8.41 2.32
C GLY A 282 -17.41 -9.40 2.70
N ALA A 283 -17.23 -10.41 1.89
CA ALA A 283 -16.19 -11.39 2.07
C ALA A 283 -14.90 -10.86 1.46
N GLY A 284 -13.85 -10.77 2.28
CA GLY A 284 -12.52 -10.48 1.85
C GLY A 284 -12.20 -9.03 1.52
N LEU A 285 -11.06 -8.84 0.88
CA LEU A 285 -10.54 -7.59 0.37
C LEU A 285 -11.08 -7.36 -1.05
N ARG A 286 -11.90 -6.32 -1.22
CA ARG A 286 -12.39 -5.94 -2.54
C ARG A 286 -11.44 -4.95 -3.19
N LEU A 287 -10.73 -5.41 -4.21
CA LEU A 287 -9.99 -4.57 -5.14
C LEU A 287 -10.76 -4.48 -6.45
N SER A 288 -10.86 -3.31 -7.04
CA SER A 288 -11.45 -3.16 -8.38
C SER A 288 -10.67 -2.17 -9.22
N ALA A 289 -10.64 -2.41 -10.53
CA ALA A 289 -10.00 -1.55 -11.49
C ALA A 289 -10.78 -1.52 -12.80
N GLU A 290 -10.97 -0.31 -13.35
CA GLU A 290 -11.58 -0.09 -14.66
C GLU A 290 -10.74 0.87 -15.48
N LEU A 291 -10.70 0.66 -16.81
CA LEU A 291 -10.05 1.56 -17.74
C LEU A 291 -10.90 1.70 -18.99
N LEU A 292 -11.25 2.93 -19.36
CA LEU A 292 -12.12 3.24 -20.49
C LEU A 292 -11.40 4.14 -21.50
N GLY A 293 -11.65 3.88 -22.76
CA GLY A 293 -11.23 4.72 -23.90
C GLY A 293 -12.33 4.79 -24.97
N PRO A 294 -12.01 5.38 -26.16
CA PRO A 294 -13.03 5.69 -27.15
C PRO A 294 -13.88 4.49 -27.59
N GLU A 295 -13.27 3.32 -27.79
CA GLU A 295 -13.93 2.12 -28.32
C GLU A 295 -13.54 0.86 -27.53
N TYR A 296 -13.13 1.02 -26.24
CA TYR A 296 -12.70 -0.11 -25.42
C TYR A 296 -12.88 0.16 -23.93
N SER A 297 -12.98 -0.92 -23.18
CA SER A 297 -12.95 -0.91 -21.72
C SER A 297 -12.33 -2.18 -21.16
N MET A 298 -11.81 -2.10 -19.93
CA MET A 298 -11.51 -3.25 -19.09
C MET A 298 -12.16 -3.08 -17.73
N GLN A 299 -12.48 -4.17 -17.08
CA GLN A 299 -13.01 -4.22 -15.73
C GLN A 299 -12.45 -5.44 -15.01
N TRP A 300 -12.11 -5.27 -13.75
CA TRP A 300 -11.67 -6.33 -12.86
C TRP A 300 -12.17 -6.10 -11.44
N ASN A 301 -12.42 -7.21 -10.71
CA ASN A 301 -12.78 -7.20 -9.30
C ASN A 301 -12.18 -8.45 -8.63
N SER A 302 -11.44 -8.29 -7.53
CA SER A 302 -10.79 -9.39 -6.81
C SER A 302 -11.77 -10.44 -6.29
N LEU A 303 -13.01 -10.06 -6.00
CA LEU A 303 -14.02 -10.98 -5.50
C LEU A 303 -14.68 -11.83 -6.60
N ASP A 304 -14.38 -11.57 -7.86
CA ASP A 304 -14.81 -12.39 -9.00
C ASP A 304 -13.81 -13.50 -9.32
N SER A 305 -13.39 -14.24 -8.29
CA SER A 305 -12.38 -15.31 -8.40
C SER A 305 -12.85 -16.57 -9.12
N GLY A 306 -14.15 -16.69 -9.39
CA GLY A 306 -14.76 -17.90 -9.96
C GLY A 306 -15.03 -19.02 -8.93
N LEU A 307 -14.29 -19.07 -7.83
CA LEU A 307 -14.54 -20.00 -6.72
C LEU A 307 -15.42 -19.34 -5.67
N ARG A 308 -16.56 -19.96 -5.36
CA ARG A 308 -17.49 -19.50 -4.32
C ARG A 308 -17.87 -20.65 -3.42
N CYS A 309 -17.82 -20.45 -2.11
CA CYS A 309 -18.28 -21.41 -1.11
C CYS A 309 -19.52 -20.86 -0.41
N PHE A 310 -20.48 -21.71 -0.10
CA PHE A 310 -21.65 -21.34 0.66
C PHE A 310 -21.65 -22.07 2.00
N PHE A 311 -21.78 -21.33 3.09
CA PHE A 311 -21.94 -21.86 4.44
C PHE A 311 -23.28 -21.44 5.01
N SER A 312 -24.06 -22.41 5.49
CA SER A 312 -25.29 -22.12 6.25
C SER A 312 -24.93 -21.64 7.64
N ARG A 313 -25.90 -21.02 8.32
CA ARG A 313 -25.76 -20.57 9.72
C ARG A 313 -25.49 -21.69 10.72
N GLU A 314 -25.66 -22.94 10.34
CA GLU A 314 -25.38 -24.11 11.17
C GLU A 314 -23.88 -24.45 11.19
N VAL A 315 -23.12 -24.01 10.20
CA VAL A 315 -21.67 -24.20 10.14
C VAL A 315 -20.99 -23.14 11.00
N ARG A 316 -20.20 -23.58 11.97
CA ARG A 316 -19.40 -22.72 12.83
C ARG A 316 -17.94 -23.00 12.56
N GLY A 317 -17.19 -21.96 12.18
CA GLY A 317 -15.76 -22.00 11.99
C GLY A 317 -15.00 -21.14 12.99
N LYS A 318 -13.70 -21.00 12.79
CA LYS A 318 -12.92 -19.98 13.48
C LYS A 318 -13.31 -18.62 12.90
N ILE A 319 -13.42 -17.62 13.77
CA ILE A 319 -13.59 -16.22 13.36
C ILE A 319 -12.22 -15.69 12.92
N GLY A 320 -12.09 -15.20 11.69
CA GLY A 320 -10.86 -14.57 11.24
C GLY A 320 -10.53 -14.77 9.75
N GLU A 321 -9.27 -14.63 9.41
CA GLU A 321 -8.75 -14.65 8.04
C GLU A 321 -8.20 -16.03 7.65
N ASP A 322 -8.95 -17.07 7.91
CA ASP A 322 -8.48 -18.45 7.67
C ASP A 322 -8.51 -18.86 6.19
N LEU A 323 -9.38 -18.26 5.39
CA LEU A 323 -9.64 -18.64 4.00
C LEU A 323 -9.31 -17.54 3.00
N VAL A 324 -9.63 -16.28 3.33
CA VAL A 324 -9.35 -15.09 2.51
C VAL A 324 -8.95 -13.92 3.40
N GLU A 325 -8.11 -13.04 2.87
CA GLU A 325 -7.72 -11.83 3.57
C GLU A 325 -8.94 -10.93 3.88
N LYS A 326 -8.96 -10.30 5.06
CA LYS A 326 -10.00 -9.35 5.49
C LYS A 326 -11.41 -9.94 5.54
N GLN A 327 -11.54 -11.25 5.65
CA GLN A 327 -12.84 -11.89 5.80
C GLN A 327 -13.52 -11.45 7.10
N ASN A 328 -14.77 -11.01 6.99
CA ASN A 328 -15.56 -10.58 8.16
C ASN A 328 -16.91 -11.30 8.29
N ALA A 329 -17.18 -12.26 7.41
CA ALA A 329 -18.39 -13.06 7.42
C ALA A 329 -18.08 -14.50 7.02
N GLU A 330 -18.56 -15.45 7.82
CA GLU A 330 -18.33 -16.89 7.62
C GLU A 330 -19.59 -17.64 7.21
N ILE A 331 -20.69 -16.92 7.03
CA ILE A 331 -22.01 -17.49 6.70
C ILE A 331 -22.51 -16.87 5.38
N GLY A 332 -23.07 -17.69 4.51
CA GLY A 332 -23.59 -17.29 3.23
C GLY A 332 -22.62 -17.58 2.08
N MET A 333 -22.78 -16.86 0.99
CA MET A 333 -21.92 -17.00 -0.19
C MET A 333 -20.61 -16.25 0.03
N MET A 334 -19.50 -16.95 -0.08
CA MET A 334 -18.16 -16.43 0.12
C MET A 334 -17.30 -16.71 -1.12
N PRO A 335 -16.75 -15.66 -1.77
CA PRO A 335 -15.71 -15.84 -2.78
C PRO A 335 -14.41 -16.31 -2.10
N VAL A 336 -13.67 -17.16 -2.76
CA VAL A 336 -12.37 -17.64 -2.32
C VAL A 336 -11.33 -17.24 -3.36
N VAL A 337 -10.30 -16.52 -2.94
CA VAL A 337 -9.19 -16.10 -3.80
C VAL A 337 -7.99 -17.04 -3.55
N PRO A 338 -7.75 -18.02 -4.44
CA PRO A 338 -6.57 -18.86 -4.31
C PRO A 338 -5.30 -18.04 -4.53
N ASN A 339 -4.30 -18.25 -3.70
CA ASN A 339 -3.01 -17.56 -3.80
C ASN A 339 -3.13 -16.02 -3.83
N GLU A 340 -3.64 -15.44 -2.77
CA GLU A 340 -3.84 -13.99 -2.62
C GLU A 340 -2.54 -13.20 -2.86
N ALA A 341 -1.39 -13.67 -2.39
CA ALA A 341 -0.11 -13.00 -2.58
C ALA A 341 0.26 -12.80 -4.06
N ALA A 342 -0.06 -13.77 -4.93
CA ALA A 342 0.13 -13.62 -6.37
C ALA A 342 -0.97 -12.75 -7.01
N THR A 343 -2.23 -12.96 -6.58
CA THR A 343 -3.40 -12.26 -7.15
C THR A 343 -3.35 -10.75 -6.88
N TYR A 344 -2.91 -10.34 -5.70
CA TYR A 344 -2.80 -8.91 -5.33
C TYR A 344 -1.51 -8.26 -5.84
N GLY A 345 -0.51 -9.02 -6.28
CA GLY A 345 0.68 -8.50 -6.94
C GLY A 345 1.98 -8.62 -6.15
N TYR A 346 1.97 -9.01 -4.88
CA TYR A 346 3.17 -9.10 -4.02
C TYR A 346 4.27 -9.98 -4.62
N GLU A 347 3.91 -11.14 -5.18
CA GLU A 347 4.91 -12.01 -5.82
C GLU A 347 5.62 -11.34 -7.00
N ALA A 348 4.87 -10.63 -7.85
CA ALA A 348 5.42 -9.94 -9.01
C ALA A 348 6.23 -8.71 -8.60
N GLU A 349 5.78 -7.96 -7.61
CA GLU A 349 6.46 -6.83 -7.03
C GLU A 349 7.80 -7.22 -6.39
N ASP A 350 7.80 -8.21 -5.52
CA ASP A 350 9.00 -8.71 -4.86
C ASP A 350 10.03 -9.25 -5.87
N ARG A 351 9.55 -9.95 -6.91
CA ARG A 351 10.40 -10.38 -8.03
C ARG A 351 11.01 -9.21 -8.76
N HIS A 352 10.22 -8.19 -9.06
CA HIS A 352 10.68 -6.98 -9.75
C HIS A 352 11.78 -6.28 -8.94
N PHE A 353 11.52 -5.97 -7.66
CA PHE A 353 12.52 -5.27 -6.84
C PHE A 353 13.76 -6.10 -6.53
N ALA A 354 13.63 -7.43 -6.40
CA ALA A 354 14.80 -8.30 -6.32
C ALA A 354 15.70 -8.14 -7.56
N ARG A 355 15.10 -8.13 -8.75
CA ARG A 355 15.85 -7.96 -10.01
C ARG A 355 16.41 -6.54 -10.17
N VAL A 356 15.68 -5.53 -9.73
CA VAL A 356 16.18 -4.13 -9.68
C VAL A 356 17.44 -4.03 -8.83
N PHE A 357 17.41 -4.55 -7.60
CA PHE A 357 18.55 -4.45 -6.69
C PHE A 357 19.71 -5.39 -7.05
N LEU A 358 19.47 -6.38 -7.89
CA LEU A 358 20.52 -7.17 -8.56
C LEU A 358 21.05 -6.49 -9.83
N GLY A 359 20.57 -5.31 -10.21
CA GLY A 359 20.98 -4.57 -11.40
C GLY A 359 20.48 -5.15 -12.72
N LYS A 360 19.47 -6.03 -12.68
CA LYS A 360 18.92 -6.73 -13.87
C LYS A 360 17.77 -5.97 -14.52
N GLU A 361 17.13 -5.05 -13.79
CA GLU A 361 15.98 -4.27 -14.25
C GLU A 361 16.06 -2.82 -13.74
N LYS A 362 15.28 -1.92 -14.35
CA LYS A 362 15.05 -0.57 -13.83
C LYS A 362 13.82 -0.56 -12.94
N PRO A 363 13.80 0.24 -11.85
CA PRO A 363 12.65 0.30 -10.98
C PRO A 363 11.42 0.89 -11.70
N LEU A 364 10.29 0.23 -11.61
CA LEU A 364 8.99 0.77 -12.05
C LEU A 364 8.57 1.93 -11.15
N LEU A 365 8.71 1.75 -9.85
CA LEU A 365 8.34 2.70 -8.82
C LEU A 365 9.53 3.00 -7.90
N THR A 366 9.75 4.27 -7.62
CA THR A 366 10.79 4.77 -6.72
C THR A 366 10.17 5.62 -5.62
N TRP A 367 10.94 6.04 -4.63
CA TRP A 367 10.43 6.91 -3.58
C TRP A 367 10.03 8.30 -4.07
N GLU A 368 10.49 8.74 -5.24
CA GLU A 368 9.95 9.94 -5.89
C GLU A 368 8.46 9.77 -6.24
N HIS A 369 8.08 8.61 -6.75
CA HIS A 369 6.67 8.28 -6.99
C HIS A 369 5.89 8.22 -5.66
N GLY A 370 6.47 7.62 -4.62
CA GLY A 370 5.89 7.61 -3.28
C GLY A 370 5.66 9.01 -2.71
N VAL A 371 6.60 9.95 -2.89
CA VAL A 371 6.42 11.36 -2.50
C VAL A 371 5.26 11.99 -3.28
N GLU A 372 5.14 11.72 -4.58
CA GLU A 372 4.06 12.27 -5.40
C GLU A 372 2.69 11.69 -5.01
N VAL A 373 2.64 10.39 -4.67
CA VAL A 373 1.44 9.77 -4.08
C VAL A 373 1.05 10.47 -2.78
N VAL A 374 1.98 10.64 -1.84
CA VAL A 374 1.69 11.35 -0.58
C VAL A 374 1.22 12.78 -0.83
N LYS A 375 1.75 13.50 -1.83
CA LYS A 375 1.21 14.83 -2.21
C LYS A 375 -0.23 14.73 -2.69
N MET A 376 -0.59 13.74 -3.50
CA MET A 376 -1.98 13.56 -3.96
C MET A 376 -2.91 13.27 -2.79
N LEU A 377 -2.51 12.42 -1.83
CA LEU A 377 -3.29 12.14 -0.62
C LEU A 377 -3.49 13.38 0.24
N MET A 378 -2.41 14.13 0.51
CA MET A 378 -2.50 15.36 1.31
C MET A 378 -3.33 16.44 0.61
N THR A 379 -3.24 16.53 -0.72
CA THR A 379 -4.10 17.44 -1.51
C THR A 379 -5.56 17.02 -1.43
N ALA A 380 -5.87 15.72 -1.45
CA ALA A 380 -7.22 15.22 -1.28
C ALA A 380 -7.80 15.52 0.11
N TYR A 381 -7.02 15.35 1.18
CA TYR A 381 -7.42 15.77 2.52
C TYR A 381 -7.71 17.28 2.58
N LYS A 382 -6.79 18.10 2.06
CA LYS A 382 -6.94 19.55 2.04
C LYS A 382 -8.17 19.98 1.23
N SER A 383 -8.42 19.34 0.08
CA SER A 383 -9.62 19.54 -0.73
C SER A 383 -10.90 19.22 0.05
N ALA A 384 -10.91 18.10 0.78
CA ALA A 384 -12.06 17.69 1.61
C ALA A 384 -12.30 18.66 2.78
N GLU A 385 -11.24 19.16 3.43
CA GLU A 385 -11.33 20.15 4.52
C GLU A 385 -11.81 21.51 4.03
N GLU A 386 -11.36 21.96 2.85
CA GLU A 386 -11.76 23.23 2.23
C GLU A 386 -13.09 23.14 1.46
N GLY A 387 -13.58 21.93 1.16
CA GLY A 387 -14.82 21.70 0.42
C GLY A 387 -14.77 22.17 -1.04
N ARG A 388 -13.60 22.15 -1.67
CA ARG A 388 -13.39 22.58 -3.07
C ARG A 388 -12.31 21.79 -3.77
N THR A 389 -12.33 21.81 -5.08
CA THR A 389 -11.24 21.29 -5.93
C THR A 389 -9.99 22.16 -5.77
N LEU A 390 -8.83 21.54 -5.69
CA LEU A 390 -7.53 22.22 -5.59
C LEU A 390 -6.67 21.94 -6.81
N ASP A 391 -5.87 22.92 -7.23
CA ASP A 391 -4.78 22.71 -8.15
C ASP A 391 -3.68 21.86 -7.50
N PHE A 392 -2.97 21.07 -8.28
CA PHE A 392 -1.97 20.14 -7.78
C PHE A 392 -0.54 20.52 -8.24
N PRO A 393 0.43 20.50 -7.32
CA PRO A 393 0.25 20.49 -5.86
C PRO A 393 -0.07 21.90 -5.33
N PRO A 394 -0.82 22.04 -4.23
CA PRO A 394 -0.94 23.33 -3.54
C PRO A 394 0.41 23.82 -3.00
N ASP A 395 0.63 25.12 -2.95
CA ASP A 395 1.92 25.71 -2.55
C ASP A 395 2.33 25.32 -1.11
N ASP A 396 1.36 25.17 -0.20
CA ASP A 396 1.57 24.88 1.22
C ASP A 396 1.49 23.39 1.57
N ILE A 397 1.46 22.49 0.59
CA ILE A 397 1.23 21.07 0.80
C ILE A 397 2.34 20.39 1.60
N ASP A 398 3.54 20.93 1.57
CA ASP A 398 4.70 20.35 2.26
C ASP A 398 4.53 20.36 3.79
N ASP A 399 3.89 21.38 4.33
CA ASP A 399 3.67 21.54 5.78
C ASP A 399 2.26 21.09 6.21
N PHE A 400 1.41 20.73 5.26
CA PHE A 400 0.04 20.35 5.55
C PHE A 400 -0.03 19.02 6.32
N LYS A 401 -0.85 19.01 7.37
CA LYS A 401 -1.22 17.82 8.13
C LYS A 401 -2.74 17.76 8.25
N PRO A 402 -3.40 16.66 7.87
CA PRO A 402 -4.85 16.55 7.94
C PRO A 402 -5.40 16.78 9.34
N ALA A 403 -6.59 17.35 9.45
CA ALA A 403 -7.29 17.50 10.72
C ALA A 403 -7.48 16.16 11.44
N VAL A 404 -7.70 15.09 10.71
CA VAL A 404 -7.75 13.72 11.22
C VAL A 404 -6.44 13.35 11.92
N ALA A 405 -5.30 13.59 11.29
CA ALA A 405 -3.98 13.31 11.87
C ALA A 405 -3.66 14.17 13.09
N ARG A 406 -4.25 15.36 13.16
CA ARG A 406 -4.12 16.29 14.30
C ARG A 406 -5.14 16.02 15.42
N GLY A 407 -6.06 15.06 15.25
CA GLY A 407 -7.15 14.79 16.19
C GLY A 407 -8.17 15.93 16.29
N ALA A 408 -8.28 16.77 15.26
CA ALA A 408 -9.15 17.95 15.20
C ALA A 408 -10.31 17.77 14.21
N TRP A 409 -10.43 16.62 13.58
CA TRP A 409 -11.51 16.36 12.65
C TRP A 409 -12.79 15.91 13.35
N SER A 410 -13.90 16.46 12.92
CA SER A 410 -15.24 16.03 13.31
C SER A 410 -16.02 15.62 12.07
N PRO A 411 -16.56 14.39 11.99
CA PRO A 411 -17.44 14.03 10.91
C PRO A 411 -18.68 14.92 10.91
N ARG A 412 -19.17 15.29 9.73
CA ARG A 412 -20.46 15.97 9.61
C ARG A 412 -21.52 14.98 10.08
N THR A 413 -22.17 15.29 11.19
CA THR A 413 -23.40 14.60 11.59
C THR A 413 -24.55 15.18 10.77
N GLY A 414 -25.17 14.33 9.93
CA GLY A 414 -26.36 14.69 9.21
C GLY A 414 -27.57 14.83 10.13
#